data_d64fe95ad136680b4455195557c2434f
#
_entry.id   d64fe95ad136680b4455195557c2434f
#
_cell.length_a   1.000
_cell.length_b   1.000
_cell.length_c   1.000
_cell.angle_alpha   90.00
_cell.angle_beta   90.00
_cell.angle_gamma   90.00
#
_symmetry.space_group_name_H-M   'P 1'
#
loop_
_entity.id
_entity.type
_entity.pdbx_description
1 polymer ?
#
loop_
_entity_poly.entity_id
_entity_poly.type
_entity_poly.pdbx_seq_one_letter_code
_entity_poly.pdbx_strand_id
1 'polypeptide(L)'
;EAKKLQKEGWTTVPGALPIEKQLDKSYMMAYEYDDNMYPKYIMGEAMSIGENYDAAKMQALELAKQNLAGQIQTEVTALIENTVANKQLSQEQAASVTQSIMASKNLISQSIGRTIPVIEVFRTLSNKNKEVLVRIAYNSNMAKEAAKKIVRENLEKKGDKLHQDLDKMLGW
;
A
#
# COMPACT_ATOMS: atom_id res chain seq x y z
N GLU A 1 17.34 12.66 -9.50
CA GLU A 1 16.75 12.36 -8.17
C GLU A 1 17.84 11.88 -7.19
N ALA A 2 18.64 10.85 -7.50
CA ALA A 2 19.70 10.33 -6.62
C ALA A 2 20.69 11.41 -6.15
N LYS A 3 21.22 12.21 -7.07
CA LYS A 3 22.16 13.31 -6.72
C LYS A 3 21.52 14.37 -5.81
N LYS A 4 20.21 14.59 -5.93
CA LYS A 4 19.47 15.50 -5.05
C LYS A 4 19.42 14.94 -3.64
N LEU A 5 19.00 13.67 -3.51
CA LEU A 5 18.96 12.98 -2.22
C LEU A 5 20.33 12.97 -1.53
N GLN A 6 21.40 12.65 -2.27
CA GLN A 6 22.76 12.65 -1.74
C GLN A 6 23.19 14.04 -1.24
N LYS A 7 22.86 15.12 -1.96
CA LYS A 7 23.13 16.50 -1.53
C LYS A 7 22.35 16.88 -0.27
N GLU A 8 21.19 16.30 -0.05
CA GLU A 8 20.36 16.49 1.15
C GLU A 8 20.83 15.61 2.33
N GLY A 9 21.92 14.87 2.17
CA GLY A 9 22.52 14.05 3.21
C GLY A 9 21.96 12.64 3.31
N TRP A 10 21.10 12.22 2.38
CA TRP A 10 20.59 10.85 2.36
C TRP A 10 21.67 9.87 1.93
N THR A 11 21.72 8.73 2.62
CA THR A 11 22.66 7.64 2.38
C THR A 11 22.01 6.29 2.65
N THR A 12 22.71 5.22 2.32
CA THR A 12 22.27 3.84 2.54
C THR A 12 23.08 3.18 3.65
N VAL A 13 22.51 2.16 4.29
CA VAL A 13 23.26 1.33 5.24
C VAL A 13 24.33 0.51 4.50
N PRO A 14 25.45 0.16 5.15
CA PRO A 14 26.45 -0.72 4.58
C PRO A 14 25.84 -2.03 4.06
N GLY A 15 26.20 -2.41 2.82
CA GLY A 15 25.69 -3.61 2.19
C GLY A 15 24.33 -3.46 1.45
N ALA A 16 23.65 -2.33 1.60
CA ALA A 16 22.46 -2.03 0.81
C ALA A 16 22.82 -1.58 -0.62
N LEU A 17 21.83 -1.67 -1.52
CA LEU A 17 21.98 -1.12 -2.88
C LEU A 17 22.22 0.40 -2.80
N PRO A 18 23.09 0.96 -3.68
CA PRO A 18 23.23 2.40 -3.83
C PRO A 18 21.90 3.09 -4.15
N ILE A 19 21.76 4.36 -3.80
CA ILE A 19 20.52 5.14 -4.00
C ILE A 19 20.06 5.07 -5.45
N GLU A 20 20.96 5.20 -6.42
CA GLU A 20 20.66 5.11 -7.85
C GLU A 20 19.98 3.77 -8.20
N LYS A 21 20.50 2.69 -7.66
CA LYS A 21 19.98 1.34 -7.94
C LYS A 21 18.64 1.08 -7.25
N GLN A 22 18.43 1.66 -6.07
CA GLN A 22 17.13 1.61 -5.41
C GLN A 22 16.08 2.39 -6.21
N LEU A 23 16.41 3.56 -6.74
CA LEU A 23 15.54 4.36 -7.61
C LEU A 23 15.24 3.64 -8.91
N ASP A 24 16.24 3.06 -9.58
CA ASP A 24 16.06 2.26 -10.80
C ASP A 24 15.07 1.11 -10.54
N LYS A 25 15.24 0.37 -9.45
CA LYS A 25 14.33 -0.70 -9.04
C LYS A 25 12.91 -0.17 -8.84
N SER A 26 12.76 0.96 -8.17
CA SER A 26 11.46 1.60 -7.96
C SER A 26 10.77 1.95 -9.27
N TYR A 27 11.49 2.53 -10.22
CA TYR A 27 10.98 2.82 -11.56
C TYR A 27 10.56 1.56 -12.31
N MET A 28 11.41 0.54 -12.33
CA MET A 28 11.09 -0.71 -13.01
C MET A 28 9.81 -1.34 -12.45
N MET A 29 9.68 -1.41 -11.13
CA MET A 29 8.49 -1.99 -10.48
C MET A 29 7.23 -1.13 -10.68
N ALA A 30 7.35 0.19 -10.70
CA ALA A 30 6.22 1.11 -10.90
C ALA A 30 5.59 0.96 -12.29
N TYR A 31 6.36 0.55 -13.29
CA TYR A 31 5.92 0.37 -14.68
C TYR A 31 5.80 -1.11 -15.08
N GLU A 32 5.80 -2.02 -14.13
CA GLU A 32 5.54 -3.43 -14.37
C GLU A 32 4.04 -3.70 -14.33
N TYR A 33 3.51 -4.26 -15.42
CA TYR A 33 2.09 -4.55 -15.59
C TYR A 33 1.87 -6.05 -15.69
N ASP A 34 0.68 -6.50 -15.29
CA ASP A 34 0.23 -7.87 -15.50
C ASP A 34 -0.30 -8.08 -16.94
N ASP A 35 -0.73 -9.30 -17.25
CA ASP A 35 -1.26 -9.65 -18.58
C ASP A 35 -2.53 -8.89 -18.96
N ASN A 36 -3.22 -8.31 -17.99
CA ASN A 36 -4.42 -7.48 -18.19
C ASN A 36 -4.10 -5.98 -18.23
N MET A 37 -2.83 -5.60 -18.29
CA MET A 37 -2.37 -4.22 -18.30
C MET A 37 -2.67 -3.44 -17.00
N TYR A 38 -2.85 -4.14 -15.88
CA TYR A 38 -2.94 -3.52 -14.55
C TYR A 38 -1.56 -3.44 -13.89
N PRO A 39 -1.27 -2.39 -13.10
CA PRO A 39 -0.04 -2.32 -12.31
C PRO A 39 0.12 -3.56 -11.44
N LYS A 40 1.27 -4.21 -11.56
CA LYS A 40 1.57 -5.45 -10.81
C LYS A 40 1.82 -5.20 -9.33
N TYR A 41 2.29 -4.00 -8.99
CA TYR A 41 2.62 -3.61 -7.63
C TYR A 41 1.92 -2.33 -7.21
N ILE A 42 1.50 -2.30 -5.95
CA ILE A 42 1.07 -1.11 -5.23
C ILE A 42 2.22 -0.72 -4.31
N MET A 43 2.54 0.57 -4.21
CA MET A 43 3.65 1.05 -3.39
C MET A 43 3.15 1.93 -2.25
N GLY A 44 3.76 1.76 -1.09
CA GLY A 44 3.60 2.64 0.07
C GLY A 44 4.93 3.27 0.43
N GLU A 45 4.93 4.55 0.74
CA GLU A 45 6.12 5.31 1.13
C GLU A 45 5.84 6.07 2.41
N ALA A 46 6.82 6.14 3.28
CA ALA A 46 6.76 6.98 4.46
C ALA A 46 8.15 7.36 4.96
N MET A 47 8.16 8.41 5.74
CA MET A 47 9.35 8.96 6.39
C MET A 47 9.09 9.09 7.89
N SER A 48 10.10 8.79 8.70
CA SER A 48 9.98 8.95 10.14
C SER A 48 11.31 9.35 10.76
N ILE A 49 11.25 9.99 11.92
CA ILE A 49 12.38 10.41 12.71
C ILE A 49 12.40 9.62 14.02
N GLY A 50 13.57 9.15 14.41
CA GLY A 50 13.79 8.45 15.67
C GLY A 50 15.17 8.76 16.26
N GLU A 51 15.36 8.41 17.52
CA GLU A 51 16.65 8.60 18.21
C GLU A 51 17.79 7.80 17.56
N ASN A 52 17.44 6.66 16.95
CA ASN A 52 18.38 5.82 16.22
C ASN A 52 17.73 5.32 14.92
N TYR A 53 18.56 4.71 14.06
CA TYR A 53 18.12 4.20 12.77
C TYR A 53 17.00 3.15 12.89
N ASP A 54 17.12 2.18 13.80
CA ASP A 54 16.15 1.09 13.91
C ASP A 54 14.77 1.60 14.36
N ALA A 55 14.72 2.51 15.33
CA ALA A 55 13.47 3.13 15.78
C ALA A 55 12.80 3.92 14.66
N ALA A 56 13.56 4.75 13.94
CA ALA A 56 13.06 5.51 12.80
C ALA A 56 12.58 4.60 11.66
N LYS A 57 13.32 3.53 11.35
CA LYS A 57 12.96 2.55 10.32
C LYS A 57 11.68 1.80 10.67
N MET A 58 11.55 1.29 11.87
CA MET A 58 10.34 0.57 12.30
C MET A 58 9.11 1.44 12.18
N GLN A 59 9.19 2.69 12.61
CA GLN A 59 8.08 3.64 12.51
C GLN A 59 7.79 3.99 11.04
N ALA A 60 8.81 4.21 10.21
CA ALA A 60 8.63 4.48 8.78
C ALA A 60 7.98 3.30 8.05
N LEU A 61 8.37 2.06 8.35
CA LEU A 61 7.76 0.86 7.79
C LEU A 61 6.28 0.72 8.17
N GLU A 62 5.94 0.99 9.41
CA GLU A 62 4.54 0.96 9.86
C GLU A 62 3.70 2.01 9.14
N LEU A 63 4.19 3.24 9.05
CA LEU A 63 3.54 4.31 8.29
C LEU A 63 3.43 3.99 6.79
N ALA A 64 4.45 3.37 6.20
CA ALA A 64 4.43 2.94 4.80
C ALA A 64 3.35 1.87 4.55
N LYS A 65 3.17 0.91 5.46
CA LYS A 65 2.07 -0.07 5.41
C LYS A 65 0.70 0.59 5.54
N GLN A 66 0.56 1.59 6.41
CA GLN A 66 -0.66 2.39 6.54
C GLN A 66 -1.00 3.13 5.24
N ASN A 67 0.01 3.72 4.59
CA ASN A 67 -0.15 4.39 3.31
C ASN A 67 -0.52 3.40 2.20
N LEU A 68 0.11 2.22 2.20
CA LEU A 68 -0.23 1.14 1.28
C LEU A 68 -1.67 0.69 1.45
N ALA A 69 -2.14 0.50 2.68
CA ALA A 69 -3.53 0.16 2.97
C ALA A 69 -4.52 1.23 2.46
N GLY A 70 -4.16 2.51 2.59
CA GLY A 70 -4.94 3.62 2.04
C GLY A 70 -5.04 3.59 0.51
N GLN A 71 -3.98 3.23 -0.18
CA GLN A 71 -4.00 3.05 -1.64
C GLN A 71 -4.85 1.84 -2.06
N ILE A 72 -4.76 0.73 -1.34
CA ILE A 72 -5.64 -0.44 -1.57
C ILE A 72 -7.11 -0.02 -1.44
N GLN A 73 -7.46 0.73 -0.41
CA GLN A 73 -8.83 1.25 -0.25
C GLN A 73 -9.27 2.09 -1.45
N THR A 74 -8.40 2.98 -1.93
CA THR A 74 -8.69 3.84 -3.07
C THR A 74 -8.93 3.03 -4.35
N GLU A 75 -8.09 2.05 -4.63
CA GLU A 75 -8.23 1.21 -5.83
C GLU A 75 -9.49 0.34 -5.77
N VAL A 76 -9.80 -0.25 -4.62
CA VAL A 76 -11.01 -1.06 -4.44
C VAL A 76 -12.26 -0.19 -4.55
N THR A 77 -12.24 1.02 -3.98
CA THR A 77 -13.35 1.98 -4.12
C THR A 77 -13.60 2.34 -5.60
N ALA A 78 -12.53 2.58 -6.37
CA ALA A 78 -12.66 2.84 -7.80
C ALA A 78 -13.28 1.66 -8.57
N LEU A 79 -12.94 0.42 -8.21
CA LEU A 79 -13.57 -0.78 -8.79
C LEU A 79 -15.07 -0.83 -8.48
N ILE A 80 -15.48 -0.47 -7.27
CA ILE A 80 -16.89 -0.43 -6.86
C ILE A 80 -17.64 0.63 -7.64
N GLU A 81 -17.08 1.82 -7.80
CA GLU A 81 -17.68 2.90 -8.59
C GLU A 81 -17.91 2.47 -10.04
N ASN A 82 -16.93 1.79 -10.65
CA ASN A 82 -17.07 1.23 -11.99
C ASN A 82 -18.19 0.18 -12.06
N THR A 83 -18.37 -0.62 -11.01
CA THR A 83 -19.42 -1.63 -10.92
C THR A 83 -20.81 -0.99 -10.86
N VAL A 84 -20.96 0.14 -10.18
CA VAL A 84 -22.17 0.94 -10.18
C VAL A 84 -22.45 1.52 -11.57
N ALA A 85 -21.43 2.09 -12.21
CA ALA A 85 -21.56 2.65 -13.57
C ALA A 85 -22.02 1.58 -14.58
N ASN A 86 -21.58 0.33 -14.40
CA ASN A 86 -21.99 -0.82 -15.22
C ASN A 86 -23.32 -1.46 -14.78
N LYS A 87 -24.02 -0.89 -13.81
CA LYS A 87 -25.31 -1.36 -13.26
C LYS A 87 -25.27 -2.77 -12.64
N GLN A 88 -24.11 -3.20 -12.21
CA GLN A 88 -23.95 -4.49 -11.48
C GLN A 88 -24.24 -4.35 -9.98
N LEU A 89 -24.07 -3.16 -9.42
CA LEU A 89 -24.42 -2.80 -8.07
C LEU A 89 -25.36 -1.59 -8.05
N SER A 90 -26.31 -1.56 -7.11
CA SER A 90 -27.03 -0.34 -6.81
C SER A 90 -26.15 0.64 -6.04
N GLN A 91 -26.53 1.93 -6.00
CA GLN A 91 -25.81 2.93 -5.23
C GLN A 91 -25.79 2.60 -3.71
N GLU A 92 -26.88 2.05 -3.17
CA GLU A 92 -26.97 1.64 -1.76
C GLU A 92 -26.02 0.48 -1.46
N GLN A 93 -25.98 -0.53 -2.33
CA GLN A 93 -25.05 -1.65 -2.19
C GLN A 93 -23.58 -1.19 -2.28
N ALA A 94 -23.26 -0.33 -3.22
CA ALA A 94 -21.94 0.26 -3.35
C ALA A 94 -21.53 1.08 -2.12
N ALA A 95 -22.46 1.87 -1.57
CA ALA A 95 -22.22 2.63 -0.34
C ALA A 95 -21.92 1.71 0.85
N SER A 96 -22.63 0.59 1.00
CA SER A 96 -22.39 -0.40 2.06
C SER A 96 -21.01 -1.02 1.94
N VAL A 97 -20.59 -1.44 0.74
CA VAL A 97 -19.27 -2.02 0.49
C VAL A 97 -18.17 -0.97 0.72
N THR A 98 -18.32 0.24 0.18
CA THR A 98 -17.36 1.33 0.37
C THR A 98 -17.17 1.66 1.86
N GLN A 99 -18.26 1.75 2.62
CA GLN A 99 -18.20 1.99 4.05
C GLN A 99 -17.42 0.88 4.78
N SER A 100 -17.64 -0.38 4.41
CA SER A 100 -16.90 -1.52 4.95
C SER A 100 -15.40 -1.43 4.66
N ILE A 101 -15.02 -1.04 3.45
CA ILE A 101 -13.63 -0.85 3.05
C ILE A 101 -12.99 0.29 3.84
N MET A 102 -13.65 1.44 3.93
CA MET A 102 -13.12 2.60 4.65
C MET A 102 -12.95 2.33 6.14
N ALA A 103 -13.86 1.57 6.75
CA ALA A 103 -13.76 1.14 8.14
C ALA A 103 -12.65 0.12 8.39
N SER A 104 -12.11 -0.50 7.34
CA SER A 104 -11.20 -1.65 7.43
C SER A 104 -9.72 -1.32 7.24
N LYS A 105 -9.33 -0.03 7.17
CA LYS A 105 -7.95 0.38 6.88
C LYS A 105 -6.92 -0.31 7.79
N ASN A 106 -7.16 -0.33 9.08
CA ASN A 106 -6.24 -0.96 10.03
C ASN A 106 -6.16 -2.47 9.84
N LEU A 107 -7.29 -3.12 9.54
CA LEU A 107 -7.33 -4.55 9.27
C LEU A 107 -6.60 -4.89 7.97
N ILE A 108 -6.75 -4.08 6.92
CA ILE A 108 -6.01 -4.21 5.66
C ILE A 108 -4.51 -4.07 5.93
N SER A 109 -4.10 -3.05 6.69
CA SER A 109 -2.70 -2.83 7.06
C SER A 109 -2.10 -4.04 7.80
N GLN A 110 -2.84 -4.60 8.75
CA GLN A 110 -2.42 -5.79 9.50
C GLN A 110 -2.38 -7.07 8.63
N SER A 111 -3.20 -7.16 7.61
CA SER A 111 -3.26 -8.30 6.69
C SER A 111 -2.21 -8.24 5.58
N ILE A 112 -1.55 -7.10 5.39
CA ILE A 112 -0.44 -6.99 4.46
C ILE A 112 0.69 -7.90 4.91
N GLY A 113 0.95 -8.94 4.12
CA GLY A 113 1.97 -9.91 4.40
C GLY A 113 3.36 -9.40 4.03
N ARG A 114 4.16 -10.26 3.40
CA ARG A 114 5.51 -9.93 3.00
C ARG A 114 5.53 -8.83 1.93
N THR A 115 6.09 -7.68 2.27
CA THR A 115 6.35 -6.58 1.34
C THR A 115 7.76 -6.67 0.75
N ILE A 116 7.97 -6.02 -0.39
CA ILE A 116 9.27 -5.94 -1.07
C ILE A 116 9.88 -4.57 -0.74
N PRO A 117 11.04 -4.51 -0.07
CA PRO A 117 11.75 -3.25 0.12
C PRO A 117 12.24 -2.70 -1.22
N VAL A 118 11.90 -1.46 -1.52
CA VAL A 118 12.26 -0.79 -2.78
C VAL A 118 13.25 0.33 -2.53
N ILE A 119 12.92 1.24 -1.61
CA ILE A 119 13.81 2.32 -1.18
C ILE A 119 13.94 2.24 0.34
N GLU A 120 15.17 2.32 0.82
CA GLU A 120 15.52 2.46 2.23
C GLU A 120 16.77 3.31 2.33
N VAL A 121 16.59 4.55 2.68
CA VAL A 121 17.66 5.54 2.87
C VAL A 121 17.46 6.30 4.16
N PHE A 122 18.54 6.80 4.72
CA PHE A 122 18.50 7.57 5.96
C PHE A 122 19.44 8.77 5.90
N ARG A 123 19.20 9.73 6.77
CA ARG A 123 20.14 10.82 7.06
C ARG A 123 20.19 11.12 8.54
N THR A 124 21.27 11.75 8.95
CA THR A 124 21.45 12.21 10.34
C THR A 124 21.08 13.70 10.41
N LEU A 125 20.18 14.02 11.32
CA LEU A 125 19.76 15.40 11.56
C LEU A 125 20.75 16.13 12.50
N SER A 126 20.62 17.44 12.59
CA SER A 126 21.49 18.30 13.42
C SER A 126 21.49 17.93 14.91
N ASN A 127 20.36 17.41 15.42
CA ASN A 127 20.22 16.91 16.80
C ASN A 127 20.67 15.47 16.98
N LYS A 128 21.36 14.88 16.00
CA LYS A 128 21.82 13.49 15.93
C LYS A 128 20.71 12.43 15.75
N ASN A 129 19.45 12.80 15.71
CA ASN A 129 18.38 11.90 15.35
C ASN A 129 18.55 11.39 13.93
N LYS A 130 17.96 10.22 13.66
CA LYS A 130 17.93 9.63 12.32
C LYS A 130 16.57 9.86 11.69
N GLU A 131 16.57 10.25 10.44
CA GLU A 131 15.39 10.29 9.59
C GLU A 131 15.53 9.18 8.55
N VAL A 132 14.52 8.34 8.45
CA VAL A 132 14.50 7.19 7.53
C VAL A 132 13.35 7.34 6.56
N LEU A 133 13.63 7.19 5.28
CA LEU A 133 12.66 7.11 4.20
C LEU A 133 12.62 5.67 3.71
N VAL A 134 11.42 5.09 3.68
CA VAL A 134 11.18 3.77 3.12
C VAL A 134 10.10 3.81 2.04
N ARG A 135 10.29 3.01 1.00
CA ARG A 135 9.27 2.66 0.01
C ARG A 135 9.19 1.15 -0.07
N ILE A 136 7.99 0.62 0.07
CA ILE A 136 7.70 -0.80 -0.02
C ILE A 136 6.74 -1.06 -1.17
N ALA A 137 6.85 -2.22 -1.80
CA ALA A 137 5.94 -2.68 -2.83
C ALA A 137 5.18 -3.93 -2.36
N TYR A 138 3.96 -4.06 -2.80
CA TYR A 138 3.10 -5.20 -2.53
C TYR A 138 2.38 -5.63 -3.80
N ASN A 139 2.26 -6.94 -4.01
CA ASN A 139 1.60 -7.48 -5.20
C ASN A 139 0.12 -7.06 -5.22
N SER A 140 -0.34 -6.49 -6.33
CA SER A 140 -1.70 -5.97 -6.49
C SER A 140 -2.78 -7.04 -6.33
N ASN A 141 -2.54 -8.26 -6.81
CA ASN A 141 -3.49 -9.36 -6.66
C ASN A 141 -3.61 -9.80 -5.20
N MET A 142 -2.51 -9.89 -4.48
CA MET A 142 -2.51 -10.19 -3.05
C MET A 142 -3.22 -9.09 -2.25
N ALA A 143 -3.06 -7.84 -2.65
CA ALA A 143 -3.74 -6.70 -2.05
C ALA A 143 -5.26 -6.78 -2.23
N LYS A 144 -5.72 -7.11 -3.43
CA LYS A 144 -7.15 -7.33 -3.74
C LYS A 144 -7.73 -8.47 -2.91
N GLU A 145 -7.05 -9.60 -2.82
CA GLU A 145 -7.49 -10.76 -2.03
C GLU A 145 -7.58 -10.43 -0.53
N ALA A 146 -6.63 -9.68 0.01
CA ALA A 146 -6.68 -9.23 1.39
C ALA A 146 -7.88 -8.30 1.65
N ALA A 147 -8.11 -7.34 0.77
CA ALA A 147 -9.25 -6.42 0.87
C ALA A 147 -10.58 -7.16 0.74
N LYS A 148 -10.70 -8.05 -0.22
CA LYS A 148 -11.88 -8.91 -0.44
C LYS A 148 -12.26 -9.69 0.80
N LYS A 149 -11.30 -10.38 1.41
CA LYS A 149 -11.52 -11.17 2.63
C LYS A 149 -12.08 -10.30 3.75
N ILE A 150 -11.47 -9.15 4.00
CA ILE A 150 -11.86 -8.25 5.09
C ILE A 150 -13.25 -7.66 4.85
N VAL A 151 -13.54 -7.24 3.62
CA VAL A 151 -14.86 -6.71 3.26
C VAL A 151 -15.93 -7.77 3.44
N ARG A 152 -15.67 -8.99 2.98
CA ARG A 152 -16.60 -10.11 3.15
C ARG A 152 -16.89 -10.38 4.62
N GLU A 153 -15.86 -10.51 5.45
CA GLU A 153 -16.03 -10.72 6.90
C GLU A 153 -16.81 -9.59 7.59
N ASN A 154 -16.59 -8.35 7.17
CA ASN A 154 -17.34 -7.20 7.72
C ASN A 154 -18.82 -7.21 7.33
N LEU A 155 -19.11 -7.54 6.07
CA LEU A 155 -20.50 -7.65 5.61
C LEU A 155 -21.21 -8.82 6.28
N GLU A 156 -20.56 -9.98 6.43
CA GLU A 156 -21.09 -11.13 7.16
C GLU A 156 -21.45 -10.76 8.61
N LYS A 157 -20.55 -10.10 9.33
CA LYS A 157 -20.78 -9.64 10.71
C LYS A 157 -21.95 -8.68 10.84
N LYS A 158 -22.21 -7.89 9.82
CA LYS A 158 -23.36 -6.98 9.74
C LYS A 158 -24.66 -7.68 9.32
N GLY A 159 -24.61 -8.96 8.98
CA GLY A 159 -25.75 -9.70 8.44
C GLY A 159 -26.12 -9.29 7.01
N ASP A 160 -25.22 -8.62 6.30
CA ASP A 160 -25.46 -8.20 4.92
C ASP A 160 -25.18 -9.38 3.96
N LYS A 161 -26.20 -9.73 3.18
CA LYS A 161 -26.13 -10.84 2.23
C LYS A 161 -25.28 -10.53 1.00
N LEU A 162 -24.89 -9.28 0.81
CA LEU A 162 -24.09 -8.84 -0.32
C LEU A 162 -22.73 -9.57 -0.43
N HIS A 163 -22.18 -10.03 0.71
CA HIS A 163 -20.96 -10.81 0.72
C HIS A 163 -21.02 -12.09 -0.12
N GLN A 164 -22.22 -12.66 -0.32
CA GLN A 164 -22.42 -13.88 -1.12
C GLN A 164 -22.28 -13.62 -2.62
N ASP A 165 -22.53 -12.41 -3.05
CA ASP A 165 -22.56 -12.02 -4.46
C ASP A 165 -21.35 -11.19 -4.90
N LEU A 166 -20.46 -10.80 -3.95
CA LEU A 166 -19.29 -9.95 -4.24
C LEU A 166 -18.40 -10.54 -5.34
N ASP A 167 -18.14 -11.85 -5.32
CA ASP A 167 -17.30 -12.53 -6.29
C ASP A 167 -17.87 -12.43 -7.72
N LYS A 168 -19.19 -12.53 -7.83
CA LYS A 168 -19.88 -12.42 -9.13
C LYS A 168 -19.93 -10.98 -9.64
N MET A 169 -20.12 -10.03 -8.72
CA MET A 169 -20.34 -8.63 -9.05
C MET A 169 -19.05 -7.87 -9.34
N LEU A 170 -17.99 -8.15 -8.59
CA LEU A 170 -16.72 -7.43 -8.68
C LEU A 170 -15.66 -8.17 -9.50
N GLY A 171 -15.95 -9.41 -9.94
CA GLY A 171 -14.98 -10.25 -10.65
C GLY A 171 -13.77 -10.62 -9.79
N TRP A 172 -13.98 -10.69 -8.50
CA TRP A 172 -12.92 -10.96 -7.52
C TRP A 172 -12.71 -12.46 -7.32
#